data_745edb91cb9e5acd8689556306c366c9
#
_entry.id   745edb91cb9e5acd8689556306c366c9
#
_cell.length_a   1.000
_cell.length_b   1.000
_cell.length_c   1.000
_cell.angle_alpha   90.00
_cell.angle_beta   90.00
_cell.angle_gamma   90.00
#
_symmetry.space_group_name_H-M   'P 1'
#
loop_
_entity.id
_entity.type
_entity.pdbx_description
1 polymer ?
#
loop_
_entity_poly.entity_id
_entity_poly.type
_entity_poly.pdbx_seq_one_letter_code
_entity_poly.pdbx_strand_id
1 'polypeptide(L)'
;MSGNFRQSIIETGELESVNATYITMPYLSYQYGYSFKIIGLAEQGSMVIKGDSVAALDPSSLQKYIIEKKEQLENEMASAEKQKVEMENSIQDLQVQLKNEQAAYELKKIELERMQYESEMKKRIKELEFQQASIKLDKVKRNLELKPVLEIYDLQISELRVKQCEAEIANAEETLKQLTILSPGDGLFQLKHNFRTGLDVRIGDEIYLGSMIANIPDISKMKAQSYINETDIQKARLGMKAIVKLDALPDVQFNGEVTYIHKICEQRESEKVFRAEVEIVESDQRLKPGMSVSCEYICYESDDDIFVPNNCLLTEGEQTYIFIKRGRNIVKTEVESGPSNNYYTIIHGKVKPGREIIPFEKISAN
;
A
#
# COMPACT_ATOMS: atom_id res chain seq x y z
N MET A 1 49.18 23.51 -18.77
CA MET A 1 49.26 23.17 -17.33
C MET A 1 49.08 21.69 -17.23
N SER A 2 49.67 21.03 -16.25
CA SER A 2 49.35 19.63 -15.90
C SER A 2 49.01 19.62 -14.43
N GLY A 3 48.02 18.88 -14.03
CA GLY A 3 47.56 18.82 -12.66
C GLY A 3 46.14 18.24 -12.58
N ASN A 4 45.52 18.39 -11.41
CA ASN A 4 44.16 17.90 -11.23
C ASN A 4 43.18 18.65 -12.12
N PHE A 5 42.49 17.93 -12.98
CA PHE A 5 41.42 18.43 -13.83
C PHE A 5 40.15 17.71 -13.51
N ARG A 6 39.06 18.47 -13.29
CA ARG A 6 37.73 17.95 -13.03
C ARG A 6 36.70 18.60 -13.94
N GLN A 7 35.92 17.77 -14.59
CA GLN A 7 34.70 18.18 -15.29
C GLN A 7 33.50 17.71 -14.48
N SER A 8 32.65 18.63 -14.04
CA SER A 8 31.46 18.33 -13.26
C SER A 8 30.26 19.06 -13.83
N ILE A 9 29.09 18.51 -13.58
CA ILE A 9 27.76 19.10 -13.79
C ILE A 9 27.18 19.37 -12.40
N ILE A 10 26.65 20.56 -12.18
CA ILE A 10 26.05 20.91 -10.91
C ILE A 10 24.57 21.14 -11.14
N GLU A 11 23.75 20.33 -10.47
CA GLU A 11 22.30 20.38 -10.59
C GLU A 11 21.65 20.45 -9.21
N THR A 12 20.51 21.12 -9.15
CA THR A 12 19.72 21.19 -7.91
C THR A 12 18.79 20.00 -7.78
N GLY A 13 18.53 19.61 -6.57
CA GLY A 13 17.66 18.47 -6.25
C GLY A 13 17.05 18.59 -4.87
N GLU A 14 16.40 17.49 -4.49
CA GLU A 14 15.75 17.35 -3.20
C GLU A 14 16.12 16.00 -2.57
N LEU A 15 16.27 15.97 -1.27
CA LEU A 15 16.53 14.74 -0.54
C LEU A 15 15.25 13.93 -0.38
N GLU A 16 15.36 12.65 -0.72
CA GLU A 16 14.32 11.65 -0.48
C GLU A 16 14.90 10.46 0.27
N SER A 17 14.06 9.72 0.98
CA SER A 17 14.46 8.41 1.50
C SER A 17 14.46 7.37 0.38
N VAL A 18 15.41 6.44 0.41
CA VAL A 18 15.43 5.30 -0.53
C VAL A 18 14.21 4.42 -0.31
N ASN A 19 13.86 4.19 0.97
CA ASN A 19 12.72 3.38 1.37
C ASN A 19 11.75 4.23 2.21
N ALA A 20 10.46 4.01 2.02
CA ALA A 20 9.43 4.59 2.86
C ALA A 20 8.36 3.55 3.15
N THR A 21 7.94 3.45 4.38
CA THR A 21 6.79 2.62 4.74
C THR A 21 5.54 3.45 4.67
N TYR A 22 4.56 3.02 3.88
CA TYR A 22 3.32 3.75 3.68
C TYR A 22 2.27 3.33 4.70
N ILE A 23 1.57 4.30 5.23
CA ILE A 23 0.42 4.14 6.11
C ILE A 23 -0.82 4.40 5.27
N THR A 24 -1.57 3.34 5.05
CA THR A 24 -2.80 3.38 4.27
C THR A 24 -4.00 3.05 5.14
N MET A 25 -5.16 3.55 4.76
CA MET A 25 -6.40 3.08 5.34
C MET A 25 -6.58 1.58 5.07
N PRO A 26 -6.86 0.75 6.10
CA PRO A 26 -7.06 -0.68 5.91
C PRO A 26 -8.25 -0.96 4.99
N TYR A 27 -8.19 -2.09 4.27
CA TYR A 27 -9.31 -2.59 3.48
C TYR A 27 -10.33 -3.26 4.39
N LEU A 28 -11.38 -2.53 4.69
CA LEU A 28 -12.50 -3.03 5.47
C LEU A 28 -13.63 -3.51 4.57
N SER A 29 -14.53 -4.34 5.11
CA SER A 29 -15.71 -4.77 4.36
C SER A 29 -16.63 -3.56 4.04
N TYR A 30 -17.12 -3.50 2.82
CA TYR A 30 -18.02 -2.43 2.35
C TYR A 30 -19.32 -2.31 3.15
N GLN A 31 -19.71 -3.36 3.87
CA GLN A 31 -20.88 -3.33 4.76
C GLN A 31 -20.71 -2.33 5.93
N TYR A 32 -19.49 -1.94 6.28
CA TYR A 32 -19.19 -0.97 7.33
C TYR A 32 -19.08 0.47 6.82
N GLY A 33 -19.04 0.66 5.51
CA GLY A 33 -18.91 1.97 4.85
C GLY A 33 -17.81 2.00 3.80
N TYR A 34 -17.85 3.02 2.95
CA TYR A 34 -16.84 3.25 1.89
C TYR A 34 -15.78 4.27 2.29
N SER A 35 -16.13 5.14 3.24
CA SER A 35 -15.27 6.20 3.75
C SER A 35 -15.41 6.31 5.25
N PHE A 36 -14.34 6.78 5.90
CA PHE A 36 -14.32 7.01 7.33
C PHE A 36 -13.70 8.37 7.62
N LYS A 37 -14.23 9.03 8.63
CA LYS A 37 -13.72 10.33 9.06
C LYS A 37 -12.52 10.15 9.98
N ILE A 38 -11.49 10.95 9.80
CA ILE A 38 -10.33 10.98 10.70
C ILE A 38 -10.71 11.78 11.95
N ILE A 39 -10.56 11.16 13.12
CA ILE A 39 -10.80 11.80 14.43
C ILE A 39 -9.52 12.02 15.23
N GLY A 40 -8.45 11.34 14.88
CA GLY A 40 -7.13 11.51 15.48
C GLY A 40 -6.04 11.32 14.45
N LEU A 41 -4.95 12.09 14.58
CA LEU A 41 -3.81 12.06 13.65
C LEU A 41 -2.55 12.47 14.40
N ALA A 42 -1.45 11.77 14.18
CA ALA A 42 -0.15 12.16 14.70
C ALA A 42 0.33 13.48 14.05
N GLU A 43 1.14 14.24 14.76
CA GLU A 43 1.66 15.50 14.26
C GLU A 43 2.67 15.30 13.13
N GLN A 44 2.60 16.15 12.11
CA GLN A 44 3.55 16.18 11.00
C GLN A 44 4.97 16.36 11.54
N GLY A 45 5.91 15.49 11.16
CA GLY A 45 7.30 15.56 11.58
C GLY A 45 7.58 15.01 12.98
N SER A 46 6.60 14.40 13.67
CA SER A 46 6.85 13.70 14.92
C SER A 46 7.60 12.38 14.70
N MET A 47 8.44 12.01 15.66
CA MET A 47 9.05 10.67 15.69
C MET A 47 8.04 9.67 16.24
N VAL A 48 7.81 8.59 15.51
CA VAL A 48 6.92 7.51 15.89
C VAL A 48 7.71 6.21 15.97
N ILE A 49 7.30 5.32 16.85
CA ILE A 49 7.84 3.98 16.98
C ILE A 49 6.80 2.95 16.55
N LYS A 50 7.25 1.76 16.18
CA LYS A 50 6.38 0.67 15.77
C LYS A 50 5.34 0.35 16.84
N GLY A 51 4.06 0.41 16.45
CA GLY A 51 2.93 0.16 17.34
C GLY A 51 2.30 1.42 17.92
N ASP A 52 2.87 2.61 17.73
CA ASP A 52 2.23 3.87 18.11
C ASP A 52 0.97 4.11 17.29
N SER A 53 -0.06 4.68 17.92
CA SER A 53 -1.27 5.10 17.20
C SER A 53 -0.98 6.36 16.38
N VAL A 54 -1.03 6.25 15.06
CA VAL A 54 -0.70 7.34 14.13
C VAL A 54 -1.94 7.97 13.49
N ALA A 55 -3.02 7.22 13.40
CA ALA A 55 -4.32 7.76 12.99
C ALA A 55 -5.46 6.99 13.66
N ALA A 56 -6.55 7.67 13.93
CA ALA A 56 -7.79 7.09 14.45
C ALA A 56 -8.96 7.51 13.57
N LEU A 57 -9.80 6.54 13.23
CA LEU A 57 -10.97 6.71 12.39
C LEU A 57 -12.24 6.69 13.25
N ASP A 58 -13.28 7.36 12.80
CA ASP A 58 -14.55 7.43 13.49
C ASP A 58 -15.23 6.05 13.54
N PRO A 59 -15.44 5.47 14.73
CA PRO A 59 -16.04 4.16 14.88
C PRO A 59 -17.57 4.15 14.84
N SER A 60 -18.20 5.32 14.74
CA SER A 60 -19.66 5.48 14.97
C SER A 60 -20.53 4.59 14.08
N SER A 61 -20.18 4.48 12.79
CA SER A 61 -20.91 3.63 11.83
C SER A 61 -20.80 2.15 12.20
N LEU A 62 -19.60 1.71 12.56
CA LEU A 62 -19.33 0.32 12.93
C LEU A 62 -19.93 -0.03 14.29
N GLN A 63 -19.89 0.88 15.25
CA GLN A 63 -20.55 0.70 16.55
C GLN A 63 -22.07 0.54 16.40
N LYS A 64 -22.67 1.38 15.54
CA LYS A 64 -24.11 1.25 15.22
C LYS A 64 -24.43 -0.10 14.61
N TYR A 65 -23.63 -0.55 13.65
CA TYR A 65 -23.79 -1.88 13.05
C TYR A 65 -23.69 -3.01 14.09
N ILE A 66 -22.73 -2.93 15.02
CA ILE A 66 -22.56 -3.92 16.10
C ILE A 66 -23.82 -3.94 17.00
N ILE A 67 -24.38 -2.79 17.36
CA ILE A 67 -25.59 -2.69 18.18
C ILE A 67 -26.77 -3.33 17.45
N GLU A 68 -27.01 -2.98 16.20
CA GLU A 68 -28.07 -3.55 15.37
C GLU A 68 -27.94 -5.08 15.25
N LYS A 69 -26.70 -5.59 15.09
CA LYS A 69 -26.45 -7.03 15.02
C LYS A 69 -26.63 -7.74 16.37
N LYS A 70 -26.32 -7.09 17.48
CA LYS A 70 -26.58 -7.65 18.83
C LYS A 70 -28.10 -7.76 19.11
N GLU A 71 -28.86 -6.76 18.69
CA GLU A 71 -30.32 -6.82 18.77
C GLU A 71 -30.91 -7.94 17.88
N GLN A 72 -30.35 -8.10 16.69
CA GLN A 72 -30.71 -9.20 15.78
C GLN A 72 -30.38 -10.57 16.42
N LEU A 73 -29.19 -10.72 17.00
CA LEU A 73 -28.78 -11.94 17.69
C LEU A 73 -29.75 -12.31 18.81
N GLU A 74 -30.15 -11.36 19.65
CA GLU A 74 -31.09 -11.58 20.73
C GLU A 74 -32.43 -12.08 20.19
N ASN A 75 -32.94 -11.50 19.11
CA ASN A 75 -34.17 -11.92 18.46
C ASN A 75 -34.05 -13.34 17.85
N GLU A 76 -32.92 -13.67 17.19
CA GLU A 76 -32.71 -15.02 16.65
C GLU A 76 -32.58 -16.07 17.78
N MET A 77 -31.90 -15.74 18.89
CA MET A 77 -31.80 -16.62 20.06
C MET A 77 -33.20 -16.88 20.69
N ALA A 78 -34.00 -15.82 20.88
CA ALA A 78 -35.34 -15.95 21.38
C ALA A 78 -36.23 -16.78 20.44
N SER A 79 -36.08 -16.62 19.13
CA SER A 79 -36.77 -17.41 18.11
C SER A 79 -36.38 -18.88 18.16
N ALA A 80 -35.09 -19.18 18.30
CA ALA A 80 -34.58 -20.54 18.41
C ALA A 80 -35.10 -21.25 19.68
N GLU A 81 -35.09 -20.55 20.80
CA GLU A 81 -35.62 -21.09 22.05
C GLU A 81 -37.15 -21.36 21.98
N LYS A 82 -37.89 -20.42 21.39
CA LYS A 82 -39.32 -20.61 21.12
C LYS A 82 -39.58 -21.85 20.25
N GLN A 83 -38.85 -22.01 19.15
CA GLN A 83 -38.97 -23.17 18.27
C GLN A 83 -38.69 -24.47 19.03
N LYS A 84 -37.66 -24.49 19.90
CA LYS A 84 -37.34 -25.67 20.72
C LYS A 84 -38.47 -26.05 21.64
N VAL A 85 -39.08 -25.08 22.34
CA VAL A 85 -40.24 -25.33 23.22
C VAL A 85 -41.47 -25.81 22.42
N GLU A 86 -41.71 -25.21 21.24
CA GLU A 86 -42.80 -25.63 20.34
C GLU A 86 -42.62 -27.08 19.85
N MET A 87 -41.34 -27.45 19.49
CA MET A 87 -40.99 -28.81 19.13
C MET A 87 -41.27 -29.80 20.28
N GLU A 88 -40.83 -29.50 21.51
CA GLU A 88 -41.04 -30.35 22.67
C GLU A 88 -42.55 -30.56 22.95
N ASN A 89 -43.34 -29.48 22.91
CA ASN A 89 -44.78 -29.55 23.09
C ASN A 89 -45.45 -30.38 21.99
N SER A 90 -45.08 -30.18 20.75
CA SER A 90 -45.61 -30.93 19.60
C SER A 90 -45.33 -32.44 19.69
N ILE A 91 -44.14 -32.84 20.17
CA ILE A 91 -43.80 -34.24 20.42
C ILE A 91 -44.67 -34.82 21.55
N GLN A 92 -44.87 -34.07 22.64
CA GLN A 92 -45.74 -34.50 23.76
C GLN A 92 -47.17 -34.70 23.28
N ASP A 93 -47.74 -33.77 22.49
CA ASP A 93 -49.09 -33.87 21.94
C ASP A 93 -49.24 -35.13 21.06
N LEU A 94 -48.25 -35.41 20.19
CA LEU A 94 -48.26 -36.62 19.38
C LEU A 94 -48.16 -37.90 20.21
N GLN A 95 -47.43 -37.90 21.33
CA GLN A 95 -47.36 -39.04 22.26
C GLN A 95 -48.72 -39.28 22.95
N VAL A 96 -49.41 -38.21 23.37
CA VAL A 96 -50.76 -38.30 23.92
C VAL A 96 -51.76 -38.84 22.88
N GLN A 97 -51.68 -38.30 21.64
CA GLN A 97 -52.51 -38.73 20.53
C GLN A 97 -52.26 -40.21 20.21
N LEU A 98 -51.00 -40.67 20.22
CA LEU A 98 -50.65 -42.10 19.99
C LEU A 98 -51.32 -42.97 21.03
N LYS A 99 -51.27 -42.60 22.32
CA LYS A 99 -51.93 -43.39 23.40
C LYS A 99 -53.45 -43.45 23.20
N ASN A 100 -54.08 -42.33 22.79
CA ASN A 100 -55.50 -42.31 22.51
C ASN A 100 -55.91 -43.19 21.32
N GLU A 101 -55.18 -43.16 20.23
CA GLU A 101 -55.45 -43.98 19.05
C GLU A 101 -55.12 -45.49 19.31
N GLN A 102 -54.13 -45.77 20.17
CA GLN A 102 -53.88 -47.15 20.63
C GLN A 102 -55.06 -47.69 21.41
N ALA A 103 -55.61 -46.95 22.36
CA ALA A 103 -56.81 -47.32 23.15
C ALA A 103 -58.03 -47.50 22.23
N ALA A 104 -58.22 -46.62 21.25
CA ALA A 104 -59.29 -46.72 20.25
C ALA A 104 -59.17 -47.96 19.38
N TYR A 105 -57.95 -48.27 18.93
CA TYR A 105 -57.65 -49.49 18.15
C TYR A 105 -57.95 -50.77 18.95
N GLU A 106 -57.52 -50.83 20.23
CA GLU A 106 -57.79 -51.98 21.10
C GLU A 106 -59.29 -52.17 21.34
N LEU A 107 -60.00 -51.05 21.55
CA LEU A 107 -61.48 -51.10 21.75
C LEU A 107 -62.17 -51.66 20.49
N LYS A 108 -61.79 -51.21 19.29
CA LYS A 108 -62.34 -51.70 18.02
C LYS A 108 -62.00 -53.15 17.77
N LYS A 109 -60.82 -53.59 18.16
CA LYS A 109 -60.40 -54.98 18.12
C LYS A 109 -61.31 -55.89 18.98
N ILE A 110 -61.52 -55.47 20.20
CA ILE A 110 -62.40 -56.21 21.13
C ILE A 110 -63.89 -56.25 20.64
N GLU A 111 -64.36 -55.12 20.07
CA GLU A 111 -65.70 -55.06 19.47
C GLU A 111 -65.82 -56.04 18.31
N LEU A 112 -64.79 -56.14 17.43
CA LEU A 112 -64.78 -57.10 16.31
C LEU A 112 -64.78 -58.57 16.82
N GLU A 113 -63.97 -58.86 17.81
CA GLU A 113 -63.87 -60.22 18.37
C GLU A 113 -65.24 -60.68 19.00
N ARG A 114 -66.03 -59.77 19.57
CA ARG A 114 -67.34 -60.09 20.08
C ARG A 114 -68.36 -60.38 19.00
N MET A 115 -68.17 -60.07 17.73
CA MET A 115 -69.08 -60.23 16.61
C MET A 115 -69.07 -61.63 15.96
N GLN A 116 -68.42 -62.62 16.59
CA GLN A 116 -68.28 -63.97 16.02
C GLN A 116 -69.58 -64.66 15.69
N TYR A 117 -70.67 -64.35 16.43
CA TYR A 117 -71.99 -64.96 16.28
C TYR A 117 -73.08 -64.03 15.71
N GLU A 118 -72.70 -62.86 15.17
CA GLU A 118 -73.59 -61.87 14.55
C GLU A 118 -73.69 -62.04 13.02
N SER A 119 -74.67 -61.32 12.42
CA SER A 119 -74.83 -61.37 10.95
C SER A 119 -73.65 -60.84 10.22
N GLU A 120 -73.38 -61.46 9.00
CA GLU A 120 -72.29 -61.11 8.11
C GLU A 120 -72.16 -59.59 7.86
N MET A 121 -73.28 -58.92 7.68
CA MET A 121 -73.32 -57.46 7.42
C MET A 121 -72.82 -56.64 8.60
N LYS A 122 -73.21 -56.97 9.84
CA LYS A 122 -72.73 -56.33 11.05
C LYS A 122 -71.24 -56.58 11.29
N LYS A 123 -70.79 -57.80 11.03
CA LYS A 123 -69.41 -58.19 11.12
C LYS A 123 -68.58 -57.37 10.13
N ARG A 124 -69.05 -57.19 8.92
CA ARG A 124 -68.35 -56.42 7.89
C ARG A 124 -68.19 -54.93 8.25
N ILE A 125 -69.27 -54.35 8.89
CA ILE A 125 -69.17 -52.97 9.35
C ILE A 125 -68.11 -52.84 10.45
N LYS A 126 -68.04 -53.76 11.39
CA LYS A 126 -67.04 -53.76 12.48
C LYS A 126 -65.62 -54.00 11.96
N GLU A 127 -65.45 -54.81 10.96
CA GLU A 127 -64.21 -55.00 10.24
C GLU A 127 -63.69 -53.71 9.60
N LEU A 128 -64.54 -52.94 8.93
CA LEU A 128 -64.21 -51.66 8.36
C LEU A 128 -63.87 -50.60 9.43
N GLU A 129 -64.65 -50.59 10.57
CA GLU A 129 -64.31 -49.71 11.69
C GLU A 129 -62.93 -50.05 12.31
N PHE A 130 -62.59 -51.31 12.44
CA PHE A 130 -61.27 -51.76 12.91
C PHE A 130 -60.15 -51.39 11.93
N GLN A 131 -60.38 -51.62 10.63
CA GLN A 131 -59.41 -51.16 9.63
C GLN A 131 -59.17 -49.67 9.64
N GLN A 132 -60.26 -48.86 9.84
CA GLN A 132 -60.15 -47.43 9.98
C GLN A 132 -59.33 -47.03 11.20
N ALA A 133 -59.50 -47.68 12.36
CA ALA A 133 -58.75 -47.44 13.57
C ALA A 133 -57.26 -47.82 13.38
N SER A 134 -56.98 -48.93 12.69
CA SER A 134 -55.61 -49.35 12.34
C SER A 134 -54.89 -48.31 11.49
N ILE A 135 -55.55 -47.80 10.43
CA ILE A 135 -54.99 -46.77 9.56
C ILE A 135 -54.69 -45.49 10.33
N LYS A 136 -55.61 -45.11 11.25
CA LYS A 136 -55.39 -43.91 12.10
C LYS A 136 -54.18 -44.10 13.01
N LEU A 137 -54.04 -45.22 13.67
CA LEU A 137 -52.92 -45.55 14.53
C LEU A 137 -51.60 -45.54 13.75
N ASP A 138 -51.58 -46.13 12.60
CA ASP A 138 -50.36 -46.18 11.72
C ASP A 138 -50.00 -44.76 11.22
N LYS A 139 -51.01 -43.91 10.97
CA LYS A 139 -50.76 -42.53 10.59
C LYS A 139 -50.08 -41.74 11.74
N VAL A 140 -50.58 -41.87 12.98
CA VAL A 140 -50.03 -41.19 14.16
C VAL A 140 -48.62 -41.72 14.47
N LYS A 141 -48.37 -43.04 14.34
CA LYS A 141 -47.04 -43.61 14.50
C LYS A 141 -46.05 -42.99 13.52
N ARG A 142 -46.40 -42.97 12.22
CA ARG A 142 -45.54 -42.32 11.19
C ARG A 142 -45.30 -40.84 11.45
N ASN A 143 -46.32 -40.11 11.90
CA ASN A 143 -46.16 -38.72 12.25
C ASN A 143 -45.19 -38.52 13.42
N LEU A 144 -45.25 -39.39 14.45
CA LEU A 144 -44.34 -39.37 15.59
C LEU A 144 -42.88 -39.68 15.18
N GLU A 145 -42.66 -40.48 14.15
CA GLU A 145 -41.34 -40.78 13.63
C GLU A 145 -40.78 -39.68 12.75
N LEU A 146 -41.58 -39.06 11.86
CA LEU A 146 -41.13 -38.12 10.85
C LEU A 146 -41.07 -36.70 11.34
N LYS A 147 -42.04 -36.25 12.16
CA LYS A 147 -42.16 -34.88 12.62
C LYS A 147 -40.94 -34.41 13.40
N PRO A 148 -40.40 -35.16 14.39
CA PRO A 148 -39.22 -34.76 15.11
C PRO A 148 -37.99 -34.58 14.21
N VAL A 149 -37.85 -35.37 13.15
CA VAL A 149 -36.75 -35.26 12.23
C VAL A 149 -36.80 -33.93 11.46
N LEU A 150 -37.97 -33.51 11.00
CA LEU A 150 -38.13 -32.23 10.30
C LEU A 150 -37.87 -31.05 11.25
N GLU A 151 -38.42 -31.11 12.46
CA GLU A 151 -38.28 -30.06 13.48
C GLU A 151 -36.82 -29.92 13.97
N ILE A 152 -36.02 -31.02 14.00
CA ILE A 152 -34.58 -30.97 14.27
C ILE A 152 -33.84 -30.19 13.17
N TYR A 153 -34.20 -30.38 11.90
CA TYR A 153 -33.58 -29.58 10.82
C TYR A 153 -33.94 -28.11 10.91
N ASP A 154 -35.19 -27.77 11.24
CA ASP A 154 -35.62 -26.40 11.42
C ASP A 154 -34.86 -25.73 12.58
N LEU A 155 -34.68 -26.46 13.71
CA LEU A 155 -33.87 -26.02 14.83
C LEU A 155 -32.41 -25.79 14.45
N GLN A 156 -31.81 -26.73 13.70
CA GLN A 156 -30.43 -26.58 13.17
C GLN A 156 -30.27 -25.32 12.30
N ILE A 157 -31.25 -25.03 11.45
CA ILE A 157 -31.24 -23.82 10.63
C ILE A 157 -31.25 -22.56 11.53
N SER A 158 -32.10 -22.58 12.59
CA SER A 158 -32.16 -21.47 13.53
C SER A 158 -30.85 -21.28 14.29
N GLU A 159 -30.22 -22.36 14.77
CA GLU A 159 -28.91 -22.34 15.41
C GLU A 159 -27.81 -21.82 14.48
N LEU A 160 -27.87 -22.17 13.20
CA LEU A 160 -26.92 -21.66 12.19
C LEU A 160 -27.05 -20.14 12.00
N ARG A 161 -28.27 -19.60 12.04
CA ARG A 161 -28.49 -18.14 11.98
C ARG A 161 -27.91 -17.43 13.20
N VAL A 162 -28.10 -18.01 14.41
CA VAL A 162 -27.47 -17.49 15.63
C VAL A 162 -25.96 -17.44 15.48
N LYS A 163 -25.33 -18.55 15.07
CA LYS A 163 -23.88 -18.61 14.86
C LYS A 163 -23.40 -17.62 13.79
N GLN A 164 -24.18 -17.40 12.74
CA GLN A 164 -23.85 -16.42 11.72
C GLN A 164 -23.85 -15.01 12.31
N CYS A 165 -24.88 -14.63 13.09
CA CYS A 165 -24.90 -13.33 13.75
C CYS A 165 -23.74 -13.15 14.73
N GLU A 166 -23.39 -14.18 15.50
CA GLU A 166 -22.23 -14.16 16.40
C GLU A 166 -20.92 -13.92 15.63
N ALA A 167 -20.73 -14.62 14.50
CA ALA A 167 -19.56 -14.44 13.65
C ALA A 167 -19.48 -13.04 13.02
N GLU A 168 -20.61 -12.48 12.59
CA GLU A 168 -20.69 -11.12 12.05
C GLU A 168 -20.34 -10.07 13.13
N ILE A 169 -20.80 -10.26 14.38
CA ILE A 169 -20.44 -9.39 15.51
C ILE A 169 -18.95 -9.49 15.81
N ALA A 170 -18.41 -10.71 15.91
CA ALA A 170 -16.99 -10.92 16.20
C ALA A 170 -16.08 -10.27 15.14
N ASN A 171 -16.42 -10.43 13.85
CA ASN A 171 -15.72 -9.79 12.75
C ASN A 171 -15.79 -8.25 12.80
N ALA A 172 -16.95 -7.70 13.18
CA ALA A 172 -17.12 -6.27 13.33
C ALA A 172 -16.32 -5.73 14.53
N GLU A 173 -16.27 -6.45 15.65
CA GLU A 173 -15.47 -6.07 16.83
C GLU A 173 -13.96 -6.16 16.57
N GLU A 174 -13.51 -7.10 15.75
CA GLU A 174 -12.11 -7.15 15.27
C GLU A 174 -11.80 -5.97 14.34
N THR A 175 -12.70 -5.66 13.41
CA THR A 175 -12.58 -4.52 12.49
C THR A 175 -12.53 -3.20 13.25
N LEU A 176 -13.27 -3.09 14.38
CA LEU A 176 -13.24 -1.90 15.23
C LEU A 176 -11.82 -1.58 15.74
N LYS A 177 -11.01 -2.60 16.02
CA LYS A 177 -9.60 -2.43 16.44
C LYS A 177 -8.74 -1.91 15.30
N GLN A 178 -9.07 -2.24 14.05
CA GLN A 178 -8.34 -1.80 12.87
C GLN A 178 -8.59 -0.33 12.51
N LEU A 179 -9.63 0.31 13.10
CA LEU A 179 -9.89 1.74 12.94
C LEU A 179 -8.85 2.61 13.66
N THR A 180 -8.10 2.04 14.59
CA THR A 180 -6.90 2.66 15.14
C THR A 180 -5.70 2.17 14.32
N ILE A 181 -5.16 3.06 13.50
CA ILE A 181 -4.04 2.73 12.60
C ILE A 181 -2.76 2.91 13.38
N LEU A 182 -1.98 1.82 13.43
CA LEU A 182 -0.72 1.79 14.15
C LEU A 182 0.45 1.98 13.18
N SER A 183 1.54 2.56 13.69
CA SER A 183 2.78 2.68 12.94
C SER A 183 3.39 1.29 12.65
N PRO A 184 3.69 0.97 11.39
CA PRO A 184 4.33 -0.30 11.02
C PRO A 184 5.83 -0.33 11.30
N GLY A 185 6.45 0.81 11.57
CA GLY A 185 7.90 0.96 11.81
C GLY A 185 8.25 2.23 12.58
N ASP A 186 9.52 2.37 12.86
CA ASP A 186 10.09 3.55 13.53
C ASP A 186 10.51 4.58 12.49
N GLY A 187 10.30 5.87 12.78
CA GLY A 187 10.77 6.94 11.90
C GLY A 187 10.00 8.24 12.02
N LEU A 188 10.24 9.13 11.07
CA LEU A 188 9.59 10.44 10.99
C LEU A 188 8.22 10.31 10.32
N PHE A 189 7.16 10.71 11.03
CA PHE A 189 5.81 10.69 10.48
C PHE A 189 5.59 11.83 9.48
N GLN A 190 5.29 11.49 8.24
CA GLN A 190 5.06 12.47 7.18
C GLN A 190 3.68 12.29 6.56
N LEU A 191 2.82 13.29 6.67
CA LEU A 191 1.50 13.30 6.06
C LEU A 191 1.59 13.31 4.53
N LYS A 192 0.64 12.66 3.88
CA LYS A 192 0.48 12.71 2.42
C LYS A 192 -0.68 13.62 2.04
N HIS A 193 -0.63 14.11 0.81
CA HIS A 193 -1.72 14.91 0.28
C HIS A 193 -2.95 14.04 0.02
N ASN A 194 -4.10 14.52 0.45
CA ASN A 194 -5.37 13.94 0.10
C ASN A 194 -5.59 14.12 -1.42
N PHE A 195 -5.78 13.01 -2.12
CA PHE A 195 -5.93 12.99 -3.58
C PHE A 195 -7.06 13.91 -4.10
N ARG A 196 -8.11 14.13 -3.29
CA ARG A 196 -9.26 14.98 -3.68
C ARG A 196 -9.02 16.45 -3.48
N THR A 197 -8.38 16.82 -2.39
CA THR A 197 -8.23 18.22 -1.99
C THR A 197 -6.88 18.81 -2.42
N GLY A 198 -5.88 17.93 -2.73
CA GLY A 198 -4.51 18.35 -2.97
C GLY A 198 -3.80 18.93 -1.74
N LEU A 199 -4.45 18.90 -0.58
CA LEU A 199 -3.90 19.38 0.69
C LEU A 199 -3.48 18.18 1.56
N ASP A 200 -2.64 18.43 2.55
CA ASP A 200 -2.30 17.42 3.54
C ASP A 200 -3.55 16.89 4.24
N VAL A 201 -3.54 15.60 4.53
CA VAL A 201 -4.61 14.95 5.28
C VAL A 201 -4.73 15.58 6.66
N ARG A 202 -5.97 15.87 7.10
CA ARG A 202 -6.29 16.55 8.36
C ARG A 202 -7.36 15.83 9.15
N ILE A 203 -7.39 16.10 10.46
CA ILE A 203 -8.50 15.66 11.32
C ILE A 203 -9.80 16.27 10.79
N GLY A 204 -10.80 15.44 10.61
CA GLY A 204 -12.09 15.82 10.04
C GLY A 204 -12.27 15.43 8.57
N ASP A 205 -11.19 15.09 7.86
CA ASP A 205 -11.26 14.64 6.48
C ASP A 205 -11.89 13.25 6.39
N GLU A 206 -12.59 13.01 5.29
CA GLU A 206 -13.06 11.68 4.88
C GLU A 206 -12.00 11.01 4.01
N ILE A 207 -11.61 9.81 4.40
CA ILE A 207 -10.70 8.96 3.64
C ILE A 207 -11.39 7.68 3.20
N TYR A 208 -10.97 7.17 2.04
CA TYR A 208 -11.52 5.97 1.41
C TYR A 208 -10.62 4.77 1.68
N LEU A 209 -11.22 3.57 1.61
CA LEU A 209 -10.51 2.30 1.74
C LEU A 209 -9.27 2.25 0.85
N GLY A 210 -8.12 1.90 1.41
CA GLY A 210 -6.85 1.82 0.69
C GLY A 210 -6.16 3.15 0.38
N SER A 211 -6.77 4.30 0.74
CA SER A 211 -6.13 5.61 0.54
C SER A 211 -4.90 5.76 1.43
N MET A 212 -3.88 6.39 0.89
CA MET A 212 -2.65 6.71 1.63
C MET A 212 -2.91 7.89 2.57
N ILE A 213 -2.54 7.74 3.83
CA ILE A 213 -2.69 8.76 4.88
C ILE A 213 -1.35 9.46 5.11
N ALA A 214 -0.31 8.66 5.30
CA ALA A 214 1.01 9.12 5.64
C ALA A 214 2.09 8.15 5.15
N ASN A 215 3.34 8.52 5.28
CA ASN A 215 4.47 7.61 5.13
C ASN A 215 5.49 7.86 6.25
N ILE A 216 6.30 6.84 6.50
CA ILE A 216 7.44 6.88 7.39
C ILE A 216 8.68 6.64 6.53
N PRO A 217 9.41 7.70 6.14
CA PRO A 217 10.67 7.57 5.41
C PRO A 217 11.74 6.93 6.31
N ASP A 218 12.49 6.02 5.74
CA ASP A 218 13.69 5.47 6.37
C ASP A 218 14.85 6.44 6.19
N ILE A 219 15.17 7.17 7.24
CA ILE A 219 16.26 8.16 7.23
C ILE A 219 17.66 7.53 7.26
N SER A 220 17.77 6.23 7.42
CA SER A 220 19.08 5.53 7.42
C SER A 220 19.70 5.47 6.02
N LYS A 221 18.86 5.51 4.98
CA LYS A 221 19.27 5.49 3.57
C LYS A 221 18.59 6.62 2.82
N MET A 222 19.39 7.59 2.45
CA MET A 222 18.92 8.77 1.75
C MET A 222 19.46 8.81 0.32
N LYS A 223 18.67 9.39 -0.58
CA LYS A 223 19.07 9.70 -1.95
C LYS A 223 18.75 11.15 -2.27
N ALA A 224 19.55 11.74 -3.13
CA ALA A 224 19.22 13.02 -3.74
C ALA A 224 18.56 12.76 -5.10
N GLN A 225 17.38 13.31 -5.30
CA GLN A 225 16.71 13.33 -6.60
C GLN A 225 16.97 14.68 -7.24
N SER A 226 17.70 14.70 -8.34
CA SER A 226 18.04 15.92 -9.09
C SER A 226 17.58 15.84 -10.54
N TYR A 227 17.70 16.95 -11.26
CA TYR A 227 17.19 17.10 -12.62
C TYR A 227 18.31 17.59 -13.54
N ILE A 228 18.83 16.67 -14.37
CA ILE A 228 19.91 16.97 -15.33
C ILE A 228 19.32 17.53 -16.62
N ASN A 229 19.87 18.67 -17.08
CA ASN A 229 19.41 19.29 -18.32
C ASN A 229 19.70 18.40 -19.54
N GLU A 230 18.83 18.47 -20.57
CA GLU A 230 18.98 17.72 -21.84
C GLU A 230 20.36 17.93 -22.51
N THR A 231 20.96 19.10 -22.34
CA THR A 231 22.28 19.41 -22.91
C THR A 231 23.42 18.63 -22.24
N ASP A 232 23.26 18.26 -20.98
CA ASP A 232 24.29 17.63 -20.17
C ASP A 232 24.10 16.13 -19.94
N ILE A 233 22.92 15.60 -20.30
CA ILE A 233 22.56 14.18 -20.08
C ILE A 233 23.55 13.20 -20.73
N GLN A 234 24.16 13.60 -21.87
CA GLN A 234 25.14 12.75 -22.55
C GLN A 234 26.43 12.53 -21.75
N LYS A 235 26.72 13.41 -20.80
CA LYS A 235 27.86 13.32 -19.90
C LYS A 235 27.59 12.49 -18.67
N ALA A 236 26.28 12.32 -18.29
CA ALA A 236 25.85 11.58 -17.12
C ALA A 236 25.81 10.07 -17.39
N ARG A 237 26.32 9.27 -16.49
CA ARG A 237 26.33 7.79 -16.56
C ARG A 237 25.99 7.18 -15.22
N LEU A 238 25.42 5.98 -15.25
CA LEU A 238 25.21 5.18 -14.05
C LEU A 238 26.55 4.81 -13.40
N GLY A 239 26.59 4.79 -12.08
CA GLY A 239 27.79 4.48 -11.30
C GLY A 239 28.79 5.63 -11.17
N MET A 240 28.45 6.84 -11.66
CA MET A 240 29.30 8.02 -11.49
C MET A 240 29.29 8.48 -10.03
N LYS A 241 30.46 8.94 -9.58
CA LYS A 241 30.58 9.63 -8.30
C LYS A 241 29.88 11.00 -8.37
N ALA A 242 29.17 11.32 -7.32
CA ALA A 242 28.58 12.63 -7.13
C ALA A 242 28.87 13.16 -5.72
N ILE A 243 28.95 14.45 -5.58
CA ILE A 243 29.08 15.12 -4.29
C ILE A 243 27.77 15.85 -4.04
N VAL A 244 27.09 15.47 -2.94
CA VAL A 244 25.82 16.09 -2.53
C VAL A 244 26.10 17.09 -1.43
N LYS A 245 25.68 18.34 -1.63
CA LYS A 245 25.81 19.44 -0.66
C LYS A 245 24.42 19.89 -0.26
N LEU A 246 24.19 20.07 1.04
CA LEU A 246 22.96 20.65 1.55
C LEU A 246 22.96 22.17 1.39
N ASP A 247 21.92 22.75 0.80
CA ASP A 247 21.81 24.21 0.68
C ASP A 247 21.77 24.90 2.06
N ALA A 248 21.19 24.21 3.05
CA ALA A 248 21.14 24.71 4.43
C ALA A 248 22.47 24.61 5.19
N LEU A 249 23.41 23.75 4.74
CA LEU A 249 24.70 23.48 5.38
C LEU A 249 25.80 23.34 4.31
N PRO A 250 26.23 24.43 3.64
CA PRO A 250 27.14 24.35 2.47
C PRO A 250 28.52 23.78 2.78
N ASP A 251 28.96 23.83 4.02
CA ASP A 251 30.25 23.30 4.47
C ASP A 251 30.26 21.76 4.61
N VAL A 252 29.09 21.13 4.56
CA VAL A 252 28.96 19.68 4.70
C VAL A 252 28.72 19.05 3.33
N GLN A 253 29.59 18.12 2.98
CA GLN A 253 29.52 17.39 1.71
C GLN A 253 29.38 15.90 1.99
N PHE A 254 28.55 15.24 1.20
CA PHE A 254 28.31 13.81 1.25
C PHE A 254 28.72 13.18 -0.07
N ASN A 255 29.36 12.02 0.00
CA ASN A 255 29.66 11.25 -1.19
C ASN A 255 28.43 10.46 -1.62
N GLY A 256 28.16 10.47 -2.90
CA GLY A 256 27.06 9.73 -3.49
C GLY A 256 27.48 9.03 -4.78
N GLU A 257 26.65 8.11 -5.19
CA GLU A 257 26.78 7.41 -6.48
C GLU A 257 25.47 7.51 -7.25
N VAL A 258 25.56 7.72 -8.55
CA VAL A 258 24.39 7.77 -9.45
C VAL A 258 23.84 6.35 -9.63
N THR A 259 22.73 6.07 -9.00
CA THR A 259 22.09 4.75 -9.05
C THR A 259 21.07 4.62 -10.16
N TYR A 260 20.45 5.74 -10.54
CA TYR A 260 19.43 5.72 -11.59
C TYR A 260 19.38 7.03 -12.38
N ILE A 261 19.17 6.91 -13.70
CA ILE A 261 18.88 8.03 -14.60
C ILE A 261 17.62 7.66 -15.40
N HIS A 262 16.57 8.46 -15.27
CA HIS A 262 15.33 8.23 -16.00
C HIS A 262 15.56 8.43 -17.50
N LYS A 263 14.97 7.52 -18.30
CA LYS A 263 15.09 7.57 -19.77
C LYS A 263 14.04 8.47 -20.43
N ILE A 264 13.11 8.96 -19.65
CA ILE A 264 12.02 9.83 -20.13
C ILE A 264 12.35 11.25 -19.72
N CYS A 265 12.32 12.14 -20.69
CA CYS A 265 12.51 13.57 -20.49
C CYS A 265 11.22 14.18 -19.91
N GLU A 266 11.36 14.97 -18.87
CA GLU A 266 10.27 15.70 -18.23
C GLU A 266 10.41 17.21 -18.57
N GLN A 267 9.29 17.89 -18.75
CA GLN A 267 9.32 19.35 -18.90
C GLN A 267 9.07 19.96 -17.51
N ARG A 268 10.06 20.69 -17.01
CA ARG A 268 9.95 21.40 -15.73
C ARG A 268 10.16 22.89 -15.99
N GLU A 269 9.16 23.68 -15.60
CA GLU A 269 9.13 25.11 -15.92
C GLU A 269 9.21 25.37 -17.43
N SER A 270 10.35 25.71 -17.99
CA SER A 270 10.57 25.90 -19.42
C SER A 270 11.70 25.04 -19.97
N GLU A 271 12.30 24.17 -19.15
CA GLU A 271 13.45 23.35 -19.50
C GLU A 271 13.07 21.89 -19.61
N LYS A 272 13.80 21.19 -20.49
CA LYS A 272 13.73 19.74 -20.62
C LYS A 272 14.81 19.09 -19.77
N VAL A 273 14.38 18.24 -18.84
CA VAL A 273 15.26 17.66 -17.85
C VAL A 273 15.06 16.15 -17.73
N PHE A 274 16.11 15.46 -17.31
CA PHE A 274 16.08 14.05 -16.96
C PHE A 274 16.28 13.90 -15.46
N ARG A 275 15.38 13.19 -14.81
CA ARG A 275 15.49 12.90 -13.40
C ARG A 275 16.63 11.91 -13.15
N ALA A 276 17.50 12.23 -12.20
CA ALA A 276 18.59 11.38 -11.77
C ALA A 276 18.54 11.16 -10.26
N GLU A 277 18.89 9.97 -9.81
CA GLU A 277 18.95 9.60 -8.41
C GLU A 277 20.38 9.31 -8.01
N VAL A 278 20.82 9.97 -6.93
CA VAL A 278 22.14 9.81 -6.32
C VAL A 278 21.96 9.25 -4.93
N GLU A 279 22.34 8.01 -4.70
CA GLU A 279 22.32 7.41 -3.37
C GLU A 279 23.50 7.94 -2.54
N ILE A 280 23.20 8.40 -1.33
CA ILE A 280 24.19 8.93 -0.41
C ILE A 280 24.80 7.77 0.37
N VAL A 281 26.12 7.67 0.37
CA VAL A 281 26.84 6.56 1.00
C VAL A 281 26.82 6.67 2.53
N GLU A 282 26.94 7.91 3.03
CA GLU A 282 27.00 8.18 4.46
C GLU A 282 25.61 8.37 5.06
N SER A 283 25.37 7.79 6.22
CA SER A 283 24.16 8.06 7.03
C SER A 283 24.45 9.19 8.02
N ASP A 284 23.64 10.25 7.98
CA ASP A 284 23.78 11.39 8.89
C ASP A 284 22.40 11.87 9.34
N GLN A 285 22.23 12.14 10.64
CA GLN A 285 20.98 12.63 11.22
C GLN A 285 20.55 14.02 10.75
N ARG A 286 21.47 14.76 10.14
CA ARG A 286 21.19 16.08 9.52
C ARG A 286 20.46 15.99 8.20
N LEU A 287 20.53 14.83 7.53
CA LEU A 287 19.80 14.58 6.29
C LEU A 287 18.32 14.36 6.62
N LYS A 288 17.48 15.23 6.10
CA LYS A 288 16.02 15.11 6.25
C LYS A 288 15.36 15.10 4.88
N PRO A 289 14.36 14.24 4.66
CA PRO A 289 13.56 14.27 3.44
C PRO A 289 12.96 15.66 3.21
N GLY A 290 12.94 16.10 1.94
CA GLY A 290 12.44 17.43 1.56
C GLY A 290 13.46 18.57 1.64
N MET A 291 14.72 18.30 2.03
CA MET A 291 15.77 19.33 2.00
C MET A 291 16.29 19.54 0.59
N SER A 292 16.49 20.80 0.21
CA SER A 292 17.14 21.16 -1.05
C SER A 292 18.64 20.85 -1.00
N VAL A 293 19.13 20.30 -2.10
CA VAL A 293 20.53 19.91 -2.27
C VAL A 293 21.07 20.35 -3.62
N SER A 294 22.39 20.54 -3.67
CA SER A 294 23.17 20.67 -4.90
C SER A 294 23.95 19.39 -5.13
N CYS A 295 23.75 18.76 -6.29
CA CYS A 295 24.43 17.55 -6.72
C CYS A 295 25.51 17.88 -7.74
N GLU A 296 26.77 17.68 -7.40
CA GLU A 296 27.91 17.83 -8.31
C GLU A 296 28.28 16.46 -8.88
N TYR A 297 27.95 16.20 -10.13
CA TYR A 297 28.24 14.98 -10.87
C TYR A 297 29.67 15.04 -11.45
N ILE A 298 30.52 14.12 -11.05
CA ILE A 298 31.92 14.07 -11.53
C ILE A 298 31.97 13.30 -12.84
N CYS A 299 31.94 14.04 -13.97
CA CYS A 299 31.91 13.44 -15.30
C CYS A 299 33.29 12.92 -15.71
N TYR A 300 34.34 13.64 -15.34
CA TYR A 300 35.73 13.28 -15.61
C TYR A 300 36.63 13.85 -14.52
N GLU A 301 37.59 13.07 -14.08
CA GLU A 301 38.63 13.49 -13.13
C GLU A 301 39.97 12.84 -13.52
N SER A 302 41.04 13.64 -13.56
CA SER A 302 42.41 13.17 -13.84
C SER A 302 43.43 14.09 -13.17
N ASP A 303 44.49 13.49 -12.69
CA ASP A 303 45.59 14.22 -12.03
C ASP A 303 46.77 14.54 -12.96
N ASP A 304 46.86 13.87 -14.10
CA ASP A 304 48.07 13.91 -14.96
C ASP A 304 47.81 14.48 -16.36
N ASP A 305 46.58 14.84 -16.71
CA ASP A 305 46.26 15.35 -18.04
C ASP A 305 46.80 16.77 -18.27
N ILE A 306 47.11 17.05 -19.51
CA ILE A 306 47.53 18.38 -19.96
C ILE A 306 46.28 19.15 -20.36
N PHE A 307 46.05 20.26 -19.72
CA PHE A 307 44.92 21.13 -20.06
C PHE A 307 45.34 22.57 -20.32
N VAL A 308 44.56 23.26 -21.14
CA VAL A 308 44.80 24.63 -21.55
C VAL A 308 43.55 25.47 -21.29
N PRO A 309 43.70 26.79 -21.02
CA PRO A 309 42.56 27.69 -20.92
C PRO A 309 41.76 27.71 -22.22
N ASN A 310 40.41 27.74 -22.10
CA ASN A 310 39.52 27.68 -23.27
C ASN A 310 39.78 28.81 -24.30
N ASN A 311 40.24 29.98 -23.85
CA ASN A 311 40.60 31.11 -24.72
C ASN A 311 41.88 30.92 -25.51
N CYS A 312 42.64 29.84 -25.26
CA CYS A 312 43.87 29.50 -26.00
C CYS A 312 43.61 28.47 -27.12
N LEU A 313 42.37 28.00 -27.28
CA LEU A 313 42.00 27.04 -28.31
C LEU A 313 41.35 27.76 -29.50
N LEU A 314 41.78 27.38 -30.70
CA LEU A 314 41.17 27.80 -31.96
C LEU A 314 40.65 26.56 -32.71
N THR A 315 39.33 26.50 -32.90
CA THR A 315 38.71 25.43 -33.68
C THR A 315 38.41 25.93 -35.09
N GLU A 316 39.03 25.33 -36.08
CA GLU A 316 38.80 25.61 -37.51
C GLU A 316 38.25 24.35 -38.19
N GLY A 317 36.95 24.31 -38.46
CA GLY A 317 36.28 23.11 -38.97
C GLY A 317 36.30 21.99 -37.96
N GLU A 318 36.86 20.83 -38.27
CA GLU A 318 36.98 19.67 -37.38
C GLU A 318 38.28 19.61 -36.59
N GLN A 319 39.21 20.55 -36.82
CA GLN A 319 40.54 20.55 -36.22
C GLN A 319 40.69 21.64 -35.17
N THR A 320 41.33 21.29 -34.05
CA THR A 320 41.61 22.22 -32.95
C THR A 320 43.10 22.52 -32.87
N TYR A 321 43.45 23.79 -32.72
CA TYR A 321 44.81 24.29 -32.69
C TYR A 321 45.09 25.07 -31.42
N ILE A 322 46.37 25.03 -30.99
CA ILE A 322 46.92 25.91 -29.96
C ILE A 322 48.17 26.63 -30.52
N PHE A 323 48.47 27.78 -29.96
CA PHE A 323 49.61 28.59 -30.36
C PHE A 323 50.70 28.55 -29.28
N ILE A 324 51.79 27.88 -29.57
CA ILE A 324 52.91 27.68 -28.64
C ILE A 324 53.99 28.69 -28.97
N LYS A 325 54.47 29.44 -28.00
CA LYS A 325 55.59 30.33 -28.12
C LYS A 325 56.91 29.56 -28.02
N ARG A 326 57.73 29.65 -29.09
CA ARG A 326 59.12 29.12 -29.15
C ARG A 326 60.10 30.25 -29.38
N GLY A 327 60.62 30.84 -28.31
CA GLY A 327 61.47 32.01 -28.38
C GLY A 327 60.72 33.24 -28.96
N ARG A 328 61.12 33.70 -30.15
CA ARG A 328 60.40 34.80 -30.83
C ARG A 328 59.28 34.35 -31.78
N ASN A 329 59.22 33.06 -32.08
CA ASN A 329 58.28 32.52 -33.05
C ASN A 329 57.07 31.90 -32.37
N ILE A 330 55.88 32.06 -32.96
CA ILE A 330 54.61 31.42 -32.57
C ILE A 330 54.38 30.25 -33.53
N VAL A 331 54.17 29.07 -33.00
CA VAL A 331 53.93 27.83 -33.78
C VAL A 331 52.48 27.39 -33.56
N LYS A 332 51.68 27.37 -34.62
CA LYS A 332 50.36 26.76 -34.66
C LYS A 332 50.52 25.25 -34.55
N THR A 333 50.00 24.62 -33.57
CA THR A 333 50.12 23.19 -33.29
C THR A 333 48.76 22.57 -33.20
N GLU A 334 48.52 21.53 -34.00
CA GLU A 334 47.26 20.77 -33.95
C GLU A 334 47.21 19.90 -32.71
N VAL A 335 46.06 19.86 -32.06
CA VAL A 335 45.77 19.06 -30.85
C VAL A 335 44.37 18.47 -30.93
N GLU A 336 44.21 17.33 -30.34
CA GLU A 336 42.86 16.75 -30.13
C GLU A 336 42.29 17.31 -28.83
N SER A 337 41.09 17.86 -28.90
CA SER A 337 40.36 18.35 -27.72
C SER A 337 39.67 17.19 -27.01
N GLY A 338 39.92 17.09 -25.71
CA GLY A 338 39.28 16.15 -24.78
C GLY A 338 38.15 16.82 -23.95
N PRO A 339 37.84 16.26 -22.77
CA PRO A 339 36.89 16.84 -21.84
C PRO A 339 37.20 18.31 -21.50
N SER A 340 36.16 19.14 -21.40
CA SER A 340 36.27 20.56 -21.10
C SER A 340 35.38 20.93 -19.91
N ASN A 341 35.86 21.92 -19.14
CA ASN A 341 35.04 22.59 -18.11
C ASN A 341 34.91 24.08 -18.45
N ASN A 342 34.32 24.88 -17.56
CA ASN A 342 34.09 26.30 -17.83
C ASN A 342 35.35 27.12 -18.09
N TYR A 343 36.52 26.64 -17.70
CA TYR A 343 37.79 27.40 -17.77
C TYR A 343 38.86 26.74 -18.64
N TYR A 344 38.89 25.41 -18.68
CA TYR A 344 39.96 24.64 -19.27
C TYR A 344 39.45 23.50 -20.12
N THR A 345 40.22 23.11 -21.13
CA THR A 345 39.98 21.91 -21.95
C THR A 345 41.25 21.04 -21.95
N ILE A 346 41.06 19.75 -21.76
CA ILE A 346 42.13 18.77 -21.92
C ILE A 346 42.53 18.69 -23.38
N ILE A 347 43.83 18.62 -23.61
CA ILE A 347 44.39 18.44 -24.96
C ILE A 347 45.23 17.18 -25.02
N HIS A 348 45.06 16.44 -26.10
CA HIS A 348 45.90 15.29 -26.43
C HIS A 348 46.76 15.63 -27.68
N GLY A 349 48.07 15.35 -27.61
CA GLY A 349 48.97 15.64 -28.73
C GLY A 349 50.43 15.72 -28.29
N LYS A 350 51.31 16.12 -29.23
CA LYS A 350 52.76 16.23 -28.99
C LYS A 350 53.12 17.52 -28.23
N VAL A 351 52.40 17.85 -27.19
CA VAL A 351 52.60 19.03 -26.35
C VAL A 351 53.19 18.62 -25.01
N LYS A 352 54.29 19.25 -24.58
CA LYS A 352 54.88 19.00 -23.26
C LYS A 352 54.38 20.04 -22.26
N PRO A 353 54.11 19.64 -21.00
CA PRO A 353 53.71 20.59 -19.96
C PRO A 353 54.78 21.68 -19.74
N GLY A 354 54.37 22.85 -19.25
CA GLY A 354 55.27 23.95 -18.92
C GLY A 354 55.64 24.86 -20.13
N ARG A 355 55.06 24.67 -21.31
CA ARG A 355 55.25 25.59 -22.43
C ARG A 355 54.31 26.78 -22.37
N GLU A 356 54.82 27.97 -22.79
CA GLU A 356 54.01 29.20 -22.85
C GLU A 356 53.05 29.11 -24.07
N ILE A 357 51.73 29.24 -23.79
CA ILE A 357 50.68 29.25 -24.80
C ILE A 357 50.10 30.67 -24.88
N ILE A 358 49.83 31.14 -26.08
CA ILE A 358 49.29 32.48 -26.32
C ILE A 358 47.80 32.39 -26.61
N PRO A 359 46.95 33.19 -25.94
CA PRO A 359 45.54 33.30 -26.26
C PRO A 359 45.33 33.76 -27.72
N PHE A 360 44.32 33.17 -28.38
CA PHE A 360 44.03 33.49 -29.79
C PHE A 360 43.77 34.99 -30.02
N GLU A 361 43.07 35.66 -29.10
CA GLU A 361 42.78 37.09 -29.19
C GLU A 361 44.03 37.98 -29.35
N LYS A 362 45.14 37.56 -28.76
CA LYS A 362 46.41 38.30 -28.89
C LYS A 362 47.16 38.09 -30.22
N ILE A 363 46.74 37.12 -31.02
CA ILE A 363 47.36 36.81 -32.32
C ILE A 363 46.58 37.49 -33.43
N SER A 364 45.27 37.63 -33.31
CA SER A 364 44.42 38.33 -34.26
C SER A 364 44.56 39.88 -34.20
N ALA A 365 45.21 40.40 -33.13
CA ALA A 365 45.41 41.85 -32.94
C ALA A 365 46.78 42.36 -33.43
N ASN A 366 47.65 41.51 -33.99
CA ASN A 366 48.93 41.85 -34.64
C ASN A 366 48.88 41.37 -36.11
#